data_6a7b12fd0ef2b8a06e7bb1bef6543f2f
#
_entry.id   6a7b12fd0ef2b8a06e7bb1bef6543f2f
#
_cell.length_a   1.000
_cell.length_b   1.000
_cell.length_c   1.000
_cell.angle_alpha   90.00
_cell.angle_beta   90.00
_cell.angle_gamma   90.00
#
_symmetry.space_group_name_H-M   'P 1'
#
loop_
_entity.id
_entity.type
_entity.pdbx_description
1 polymer ?
#
loop_
_entity_poly.entity_id
_entity_poly.type
_entity_poly.pdbx_seq_one_letter_code
_entity_poly.pdbx_strand_id
1 'polypeptide(L)'
;MPFNLPIALTWLRVAAIPLLVAIFYLPNDWLSSWDKNLFATIVFILAAVTDWLDGFLARRMKQESAFGQFLDPVADKLIVAASLLVLLNMDRVQVWVALVIIGREITISALREWMALLGAGKSVAVHMVGKLKTTAQLVAIPFLLLNDTLFGWLNCARVGTWLIWIAAFLTLWSMFYYMKKALPQISGRTD
;
A
#
# COMPACT_ATOMS: atom_id res chain seq x y z
N MET A 1 10.52 4.44 -25.14
CA MET A 1 10.72 4.41 -23.68
C MET A 1 11.80 3.40 -23.40
N PRO A 2 12.88 3.71 -22.67
CA PRO A 2 13.88 2.73 -22.35
C PRO A 2 13.24 1.69 -21.40
N PHE A 3 13.13 0.46 -21.86
CA PHE A 3 12.64 -0.67 -21.09
C PHE A 3 13.79 -1.12 -20.19
N ASN A 4 13.82 -0.60 -18.95
CA ASN A 4 14.81 -0.97 -17.95
C ASN A 4 14.19 -1.96 -16.96
N LEU A 5 15.02 -2.83 -16.38
CA LEU A 5 14.58 -3.87 -15.44
C LEU A 5 13.70 -3.31 -14.31
N PRO A 6 14.01 -2.17 -13.63
CA PRO A 6 13.14 -1.57 -12.63
C PRO A 6 11.74 -1.24 -13.16
N ILE A 7 11.64 -0.62 -14.34
CA ILE A 7 10.35 -0.28 -14.96
C ILE A 7 9.52 -1.54 -15.27
N ALA A 8 10.18 -2.63 -15.72
CA ALA A 8 9.48 -3.89 -15.95
C ALA A 8 8.88 -4.47 -14.66
N LEU A 9 9.58 -4.37 -13.52
CA LEU A 9 9.06 -4.79 -12.21
C LEU A 9 7.87 -3.94 -11.76
N THR A 10 7.91 -2.62 -11.99
CA THR A 10 6.75 -1.76 -11.72
C THR A 10 5.54 -2.12 -12.57
N TRP A 11 5.73 -2.41 -13.88
CA TRP A 11 4.64 -2.88 -14.75
C TRP A 11 4.09 -4.23 -14.30
N LEU A 12 4.94 -5.15 -13.84
CA LEU A 12 4.50 -6.42 -13.27
C LEU A 12 3.59 -6.19 -12.06
N ARG A 13 3.94 -5.23 -11.19
CA ARG A 13 3.10 -4.84 -10.05
C ARG A 13 1.77 -4.24 -10.49
N VAL A 14 1.77 -3.37 -11.50
CA VAL A 14 0.52 -2.81 -12.07
C VAL A 14 -0.37 -3.93 -12.62
N ALA A 15 0.21 -4.93 -13.30
CA ALA A 15 -0.52 -6.10 -13.78
C ALA A 15 -1.01 -7.03 -12.65
N ALA A 16 -0.29 -7.07 -11.53
CA ALA A 16 -0.70 -7.85 -10.35
C ALA A 16 -2.00 -7.32 -9.72
N ILE A 17 -2.31 -6.03 -9.88
CA ILE A 17 -3.53 -5.43 -9.31
C ILE A 17 -4.80 -6.06 -9.90
N PRO A 18 -5.06 -6.00 -11.21
CA PRO A 18 -6.23 -6.65 -11.79
C PRO A 18 -6.20 -8.18 -11.62
N LEU A 19 -5.02 -8.80 -11.61
CA LEU A 19 -4.89 -10.23 -11.35
C LEU A 19 -5.38 -10.60 -9.95
N LEU A 20 -4.96 -9.86 -8.92
CA LEU A 20 -5.39 -10.06 -7.53
C LEU A 20 -6.92 -9.96 -7.40
N VAL A 21 -7.50 -8.97 -8.05
CA VAL A 21 -8.97 -8.78 -8.03
C VAL A 21 -9.66 -9.92 -8.79
N ALA A 22 -9.19 -10.27 -9.99
CA ALA A 22 -9.78 -11.29 -10.85
C ALA A 22 -9.83 -12.68 -10.20
N ILE A 23 -8.83 -13.06 -9.37
CA ILE A 23 -8.79 -14.34 -8.67
C ILE A 23 -10.10 -14.58 -7.89
N PHE A 24 -10.67 -13.57 -7.27
CA PHE A 24 -11.88 -13.70 -6.46
C PHE A 24 -13.18 -13.78 -7.27
N TYR A 25 -13.15 -13.37 -8.54
CA TYR A 25 -14.27 -13.48 -9.48
C TYR A 25 -14.31 -14.83 -10.24
N LEU A 26 -13.25 -15.64 -10.12
CA LEU A 26 -13.24 -16.98 -10.74
C LEU A 26 -14.31 -17.86 -10.12
N PRO A 27 -14.96 -18.77 -10.91
CA PRO A 27 -15.90 -19.77 -10.38
C PRO A 27 -15.25 -20.65 -9.31
N ASN A 28 -16.03 -21.11 -8.34
CA ASN A 28 -15.54 -22.00 -7.29
C ASN A 28 -15.21 -23.42 -7.80
N ASP A 29 -15.74 -23.78 -8.99
CA ASP A 29 -15.43 -25.04 -9.68
C ASP A 29 -14.00 -25.05 -10.24
N TRP A 30 -13.41 -23.87 -10.51
CA TRP A 30 -12.05 -23.76 -11.03
C TRP A 30 -11.02 -23.60 -9.90
N LEU A 31 -11.36 -22.83 -8.88
CA LEU A 31 -10.49 -22.55 -7.74
C LEU A 31 -11.32 -22.57 -6.46
N SER A 32 -10.92 -23.39 -5.51
CA SER A 32 -11.55 -23.40 -4.18
C SER A 32 -11.34 -22.06 -3.48
N SER A 33 -12.18 -21.75 -2.49
CA SER A 33 -12.03 -20.51 -1.71
C SER A 33 -10.66 -20.43 -1.01
N TRP A 34 -10.11 -21.57 -0.62
CA TRP A 34 -8.77 -21.65 -0.04
C TRP A 34 -7.68 -21.31 -1.05
N ASP A 35 -7.75 -21.89 -2.27
CA ASP A 35 -6.79 -21.60 -3.34
C ASP A 35 -6.81 -20.14 -3.73
N LYS A 36 -8.01 -19.53 -3.85
CA LYS A 36 -8.14 -18.10 -4.12
C LYS A 36 -7.43 -17.25 -3.07
N ASN A 37 -7.63 -17.56 -1.79
CA ASN A 37 -6.96 -16.87 -0.69
C ASN A 37 -5.44 -17.03 -0.77
N LEU A 38 -4.96 -18.24 -1.03
CA LEU A 38 -3.54 -18.53 -1.15
C LEU A 38 -2.91 -17.79 -2.34
N PHE A 39 -3.52 -17.91 -3.54
CA PHE A 39 -3.00 -17.23 -4.74
C PHE A 39 -3.01 -15.70 -4.58
N ALA A 40 -4.07 -15.11 -4.06
CA ALA A 40 -4.13 -13.68 -3.81
C ALA A 40 -3.06 -13.23 -2.80
N THR A 41 -2.83 -14.04 -1.75
CA THR A 41 -1.76 -13.78 -0.77
C THR A 41 -0.38 -13.82 -1.44
N ILE A 42 -0.12 -14.83 -2.28
CA ILE A 42 1.15 -14.95 -3.02
C ILE A 42 1.34 -13.77 -3.96
N VAL A 43 0.31 -13.40 -4.74
CA VAL A 43 0.36 -12.25 -5.67
C VAL A 43 0.69 -10.97 -4.92
N PHE A 44 0.04 -10.72 -3.78
CA PHE A 44 0.31 -9.54 -2.96
C PHE A 44 1.74 -9.53 -2.40
N ILE A 45 2.22 -10.66 -1.85
CA ILE A 45 3.58 -10.76 -1.32
C ILE A 45 4.61 -10.56 -2.43
N LEU A 46 4.42 -11.16 -3.59
CA LEU A 46 5.30 -10.97 -4.75
C LEU A 46 5.33 -9.51 -5.19
N ALA A 47 4.18 -8.84 -5.24
CA ALA A 47 4.11 -7.43 -5.55
C ALA A 47 4.87 -6.56 -4.53
N ALA A 48 4.75 -6.85 -3.24
CA ALA A 48 5.48 -6.15 -2.18
C ALA A 48 7.00 -6.40 -2.23
N VAL A 49 7.42 -7.63 -2.57
CA VAL A 49 8.84 -7.99 -2.73
C VAL A 49 9.43 -7.32 -3.97
N THR A 50 8.69 -7.28 -5.09
CA THR A 50 9.15 -6.60 -6.31
C THR A 50 9.33 -5.11 -6.10
N ASP A 51 8.51 -4.45 -5.29
CA ASP A 51 8.69 -3.04 -4.90
C ASP A 51 10.01 -2.80 -4.16
N TRP A 52 10.32 -3.64 -3.20
CA TRP A 52 11.60 -3.55 -2.49
C TRP A 52 12.80 -3.78 -3.43
N LEU A 53 12.67 -4.75 -4.36
CA LEU A 53 13.70 -5.13 -5.32
C LEU A 53 13.95 -4.02 -6.36
N ASP A 54 12.92 -3.43 -6.96
CA ASP A 54 13.07 -2.39 -7.98
C ASP A 54 13.72 -1.13 -7.41
N GLY A 55 13.31 -0.70 -6.21
CA GLY A 55 13.95 0.40 -5.50
C GLY A 55 15.43 0.13 -5.16
N PHE A 56 15.79 -1.12 -4.82
CA PHE A 56 17.18 -1.51 -4.60
C PHE A 56 17.99 -1.52 -5.90
N LEU A 57 17.45 -2.13 -6.96
CA LEU A 57 18.09 -2.24 -8.28
C LEU A 57 18.27 -0.87 -8.94
N ALA A 58 17.25 -0.01 -8.92
CA ALA A 58 17.31 1.33 -9.50
C ALA A 58 18.47 2.16 -8.91
N ARG A 59 18.63 2.12 -7.56
CA ARG A 59 19.75 2.80 -6.88
C ARG A 59 21.11 2.19 -7.24
N ARG A 60 21.20 0.86 -7.29
CA ARG A 60 22.47 0.16 -7.58
C ARG A 60 22.91 0.30 -9.03
N MET A 61 21.94 0.30 -9.96
CA MET A 61 22.21 0.38 -11.41
C MET A 61 22.25 1.83 -11.93
N LYS A 62 21.93 2.83 -11.10
CA LYS A 62 21.80 4.25 -11.50
C LYS A 62 20.85 4.44 -12.70
N GLN A 63 19.80 3.60 -12.79
CA GLN A 63 18.81 3.60 -13.86
C GLN A 63 17.47 4.16 -13.37
N GLU A 64 17.52 5.28 -12.65
CA GLU A 64 16.31 5.99 -12.25
C GLU A 64 15.71 6.70 -13.46
N SER A 65 14.43 6.45 -13.74
CA SER A 65 13.69 7.16 -14.77
C SER A 65 12.61 8.04 -14.14
N ALA A 66 12.34 9.21 -14.73
CA ALA A 66 11.27 10.10 -14.26
C ALA A 66 9.90 9.39 -14.30
N PHE A 67 9.68 8.51 -15.28
CA PHE A 67 8.45 7.74 -15.39
C PHE A 67 8.32 6.69 -14.28
N GLY A 68 9.39 5.96 -13.94
CA GLY A 68 9.41 5.02 -12.80
C GLY A 68 9.14 5.73 -11.48
N GLN A 69 9.83 6.85 -11.22
CA GLN A 69 9.62 7.66 -10.01
C GLN A 69 8.15 8.13 -9.84
N PHE A 70 7.43 8.34 -10.94
CA PHE A 70 5.99 8.63 -10.92
C PHE A 70 5.15 7.38 -10.72
N LEU A 71 5.44 6.29 -11.46
CA LEU A 71 4.60 5.10 -11.49
C LEU A 71 4.70 4.26 -10.20
N ASP A 72 5.89 4.16 -9.59
CA ASP A 72 6.13 3.37 -8.37
C ASP A 72 5.19 3.76 -7.22
N PRO A 73 5.13 5.05 -6.80
CA PRO A 73 4.22 5.44 -5.72
C PRO A 73 2.73 5.25 -6.06
N VAL A 74 2.37 5.24 -7.33
CA VAL A 74 0.99 5.00 -7.79
C VAL A 74 0.66 3.51 -7.67
N ALA A 75 1.54 2.64 -8.20
CA ALA A 75 1.36 1.19 -8.16
C ALA A 75 1.25 0.67 -6.71
N ASP A 76 2.11 1.16 -5.79
CA ASP A 76 2.09 0.78 -4.38
C ASP A 76 0.77 1.11 -3.69
N LYS A 77 0.23 2.29 -3.94
CA LYS A 77 -1.05 2.69 -3.35
C LYS A 77 -2.21 1.91 -3.95
N LEU A 78 -2.16 1.66 -5.27
CA LEU A 78 -3.22 0.94 -5.96
C LEU A 78 -3.30 -0.53 -5.52
N ILE A 79 -2.17 -1.23 -5.33
CA ILE A 79 -2.20 -2.63 -4.86
C ILE A 79 -2.78 -2.74 -3.45
N VAL A 80 -2.42 -1.82 -2.55
CA VAL A 80 -2.98 -1.77 -1.19
C VAL A 80 -4.47 -1.42 -1.22
N ALA A 81 -4.88 -0.43 -2.02
CA ALA A 81 -6.28 -0.03 -2.15
C ALA A 81 -7.13 -1.18 -2.73
N ALA A 82 -6.67 -1.83 -3.80
CA ALA A 82 -7.35 -2.97 -4.41
C ALA A 82 -7.50 -4.13 -3.42
N SER A 83 -6.44 -4.45 -2.66
CA SER A 83 -6.49 -5.49 -1.64
C SER A 83 -7.49 -5.15 -0.53
N LEU A 84 -7.52 -3.91 -0.05
CA LEU A 84 -8.49 -3.47 0.97
C LEU A 84 -9.93 -3.53 0.45
N LEU A 85 -10.18 -3.17 -0.81
CA LEU A 85 -11.51 -3.27 -1.43
C LEU A 85 -11.95 -4.73 -1.58
N VAL A 86 -11.05 -5.64 -1.96
CA VAL A 86 -11.33 -7.08 -1.97
C VAL A 86 -11.64 -7.60 -0.57
N LEU A 87 -10.82 -7.26 0.42
CA LEU A 87 -11.03 -7.65 1.81
C LEU A 87 -12.33 -7.08 2.40
N LEU A 88 -12.73 -5.88 1.98
CA LEU A 88 -14.01 -5.27 2.33
C LEU A 88 -15.18 -6.06 1.73
N ASN A 89 -15.09 -6.42 0.45
CA ASN A 89 -16.11 -7.25 -0.22
C ASN A 89 -16.26 -8.65 0.39
N MET A 90 -15.21 -9.14 1.07
CA MET A 90 -15.19 -10.42 1.78
C MET A 90 -15.56 -10.33 3.28
N ASP A 91 -16.01 -9.15 3.76
CA ASP A 91 -16.29 -8.87 5.16
C ASP A 91 -15.11 -9.12 6.12
N ARG A 92 -13.87 -9.05 5.62
CA ARG A 92 -12.65 -9.25 6.42
C ARG A 92 -12.05 -7.94 6.95
N VAL A 93 -12.44 -6.82 6.38
CA VAL A 93 -12.06 -5.46 6.80
C VAL A 93 -13.30 -4.59 6.87
N GLN A 94 -13.39 -3.74 7.88
CA GLN A 94 -14.51 -2.82 8.05
C GLN A 94 -14.36 -1.60 7.11
N VAL A 95 -15.48 -1.08 6.63
CA VAL A 95 -15.55 0.08 5.69
C VAL A 95 -14.73 1.26 6.18
N TRP A 96 -14.88 1.63 7.47
CA TRP A 96 -14.19 2.78 8.04
C TRP A 96 -12.66 2.60 8.10
N VAL A 97 -12.16 1.35 8.31
CA VAL A 97 -10.71 1.05 8.28
C VAL A 97 -10.15 1.26 6.88
N ALA A 98 -10.82 0.69 5.87
CA ALA A 98 -10.44 0.86 4.47
C ALA A 98 -10.46 2.35 4.07
N LEU A 99 -11.54 3.08 4.45
CA LEU A 99 -11.68 4.50 4.17
C LEU A 99 -10.55 5.33 4.79
N VAL A 100 -10.22 5.09 6.06
CA VAL A 100 -9.14 5.79 6.76
C VAL A 100 -7.79 5.55 6.08
N ILE A 101 -7.50 4.31 5.75
CA ILE A 101 -6.20 3.95 5.14
C ILE A 101 -6.09 4.55 3.74
N ILE A 102 -7.06 4.32 2.86
CA ILE A 102 -7.04 4.79 1.47
C ILE A 102 -7.13 6.31 1.43
N GLY A 103 -8.06 6.90 2.17
CA GLY A 103 -8.27 8.36 2.19
C GLY A 103 -7.02 9.10 2.65
N ARG A 104 -6.35 8.59 3.68
CA ARG A 104 -5.09 9.19 4.14
C ARG A 104 -3.96 9.04 3.11
N GLU A 105 -3.84 7.90 2.44
CA GLU A 105 -2.79 7.71 1.42
C GLU A 105 -2.95 8.74 0.29
N ILE A 106 -4.18 8.99 -0.16
CA ILE A 106 -4.49 10.00 -1.17
C ILE A 106 -4.20 11.40 -0.63
N THR A 107 -4.75 11.74 0.54
CA THR A 107 -4.63 13.09 1.13
C THR A 107 -3.17 13.49 1.37
N ILE A 108 -2.37 12.60 1.97
CA ILE A 108 -0.96 12.91 2.25
C ILE A 108 -0.11 12.94 0.98
N SER A 109 -0.48 12.17 -0.05
CA SER A 109 0.21 12.24 -1.33
C SER A 109 -0.03 13.57 -2.01
N ALA A 110 -1.28 14.01 -2.08
CA ALA A 110 -1.67 15.32 -2.61
C ALA A 110 -1.02 16.47 -1.82
N LEU A 111 -1.00 16.36 -0.48
CA LEU A 111 -0.35 17.35 0.38
C LEU A 111 1.16 17.44 0.10
N ARG A 112 1.85 16.32 -0.06
CA ARG A 112 3.29 16.31 -0.36
C ARG A 112 3.60 16.91 -1.72
N GLU A 113 2.81 16.57 -2.73
CA GLU A 113 2.95 17.12 -4.06
C GLU A 113 2.75 18.64 -4.04
N TRP A 114 1.69 19.12 -3.39
CA TRP A 114 1.43 20.53 -3.23
C TRP A 114 2.55 21.26 -2.48
N MET A 115 3.05 20.70 -1.37
CA MET A 115 4.18 21.27 -0.63
C MET A 115 5.48 21.26 -1.45
N ALA A 116 5.68 20.29 -2.33
CA ALA A 116 6.83 20.28 -3.24
C ALA A 116 6.75 21.41 -4.27
N LEU A 117 5.55 21.66 -4.84
CA LEU A 117 5.31 22.81 -5.74
C LEU A 117 5.57 24.15 -5.06
N LEU A 118 5.28 24.27 -3.77
CA LEU A 118 5.55 25.46 -2.97
C LEU A 118 7.04 25.60 -2.53
N GLY A 119 7.93 24.67 -2.93
CA GLY A 119 9.34 24.65 -2.52
C GLY A 119 9.57 24.24 -1.06
N ALA A 120 8.54 23.79 -0.34
CA ALA A 120 8.58 23.43 1.07
C ALA A 120 8.61 21.89 1.32
N GLY A 121 8.93 21.10 0.30
CA GLY A 121 8.89 19.63 0.34
C GLY A 121 9.73 18.97 1.45
N LYS A 122 10.82 19.63 1.90
CA LYS A 122 11.66 19.12 3.01
C LYS A 122 10.99 19.15 4.38
N SER A 123 9.97 20.00 4.58
CA SER A 123 9.29 20.15 5.86
C SER A 123 8.35 18.98 6.20
N VAL A 124 7.96 18.20 5.20
CA VAL A 124 7.06 17.03 5.32
C VAL A 124 7.85 15.72 5.20
N ALA A 125 9.07 15.69 5.77
CA ALA A 125 9.90 14.48 5.77
C ALA A 125 9.21 13.28 6.46
N VAL A 126 9.47 12.09 5.93
CA VAL A 126 8.86 10.84 6.44
C VAL A 126 9.28 10.59 7.88
N HIS A 127 8.33 10.64 8.82
CA HIS A 127 8.55 10.32 10.22
C HIS A 127 8.55 8.79 10.44
N MET A 128 9.24 8.31 11.48
CA MET A 128 9.30 6.88 11.86
C MET A 128 7.92 6.21 11.95
N VAL A 129 6.91 6.94 12.47
CA VAL A 129 5.51 6.47 12.54
C VAL A 129 4.95 6.13 11.16
N GLY A 130 5.34 6.88 10.10
CA GLY A 130 4.94 6.56 8.73
C GLY A 130 5.51 5.25 8.20
N LYS A 131 6.72 4.87 8.61
CA LYS A 131 7.33 3.59 8.25
C LYS A 131 6.63 2.43 8.97
N LEU A 132 6.40 2.58 10.28
CA LEU A 132 5.76 1.55 11.10
C LEU A 132 4.34 1.22 10.62
N LYS A 133 3.53 2.23 10.26
CA LYS A 133 2.19 1.99 9.73
C LYS A 133 2.22 1.19 8.43
N THR A 134 3.14 1.53 7.50
CA THR A 134 3.26 0.84 6.20
C THR A 134 3.67 -0.60 6.40
N THR A 135 4.63 -0.87 7.29
CA THR A 135 5.01 -2.24 7.65
C THR A 135 3.83 -3.00 8.25
N ALA A 136 3.08 -2.39 9.17
CA ALA A 136 1.90 -3.02 9.75
C ALA A 136 0.84 -3.37 8.69
N GLN A 137 0.60 -2.50 7.70
CA GLN A 137 -0.31 -2.75 6.58
C GLN A 137 0.20 -3.89 5.67
N LEU A 138 1.48 -3.85 5.28
CA LEU A 138 2.09 -4.86 4.41
C LEU A 138 2.08 -6.26 5.04
N VAL A 139 2.10 -6.35 6.37
CA VAL A 139 1.97 -7.61 7.08
C VAL A 139 0.50 -8.00 7.30
N ALA A 140 -0.37 -7.04 7.64
CA ALA A 140 -1.78 -7.30 7.91
C ALA A 140 -2.54 -7.84 6.70
N ILE A 141 -2.31 -7.26 5.50
CA ILE A 141 -3.05 -7.61 4.28
C ILE A 141 -2.86 -9.08 3.89
N PRO A 142 -1.63 -9.65 3.81
CA PRO A 142 -1.44 -11.07 3.54
C PRO A 142 -2.13 -11.98 4.56
N PHE A 143 -2.08 -11.64 5.85
CA PHE A 143 -2.78 -12.40 6.89
C PHE A 143 -4.29 -12.41 6.69
N LEU A 144 -4.87 -11.27 6.31
CA LEU A 144 -6.30 -11.14 6.04
C LEU A 144 -6.71 -11.81 4.72
N LEU A 145 -5.86 -11.78 3.69
CA LEU A 145 -6.10 -12.47 2.43
C LEU A 145 -6.09 -13.99 2.63
N LEU A 146 -5.09 -14.52 3.33
CA LEU A 146 -4.96 -15.94 3.60
C LEU A 146 -6.13 -16.45 4.44
N ASN A 147 -6.50 -15.72 5.51
CA ASN A 147 -7.67 -16.00 6.35
C ASN A 147 -7.78 -17.43 6.85
N ASP A 148 -6.68 -18.05 7.19
CA ASP A 148 -6.58 -19.44 7.64
C ASP A 148 -5.80 -19.56 8.94
N THR A 149 -5.64 -20.77 9.45
CA THR A 149 -4.83 -21.05 10.62
C THR A 149 -3.49 -21.66 10.19
N LEU A 150 -2.41 -20.87 10.33
CA LEU A 150 -1.04 -21.35 10.05
C LEU A 150 -0.51 -22.14 11.25
N PHE A 151 0.20 -23.24 10.96
CA PHE A 151 0.85 -24.09 11.95
C PHE A 151 -0.09 -24.63 13.06
N GLY A 152 -1.42 -24.64 12.82
CA GLY A 152 -2.41 -25.14 13.78
C GLY A 152 -2.70 -24.24 14.99
N TRP A 153 -1.93 -23.16 15.20
CA TRP A 153 -2.08 -22.23 16.34
C TRP A 153 -2.18 -20.75 15.96
N LEU A 154 -1.65 -20.35 14.82
CA LEU A 154 -1.64 -18.96 14.39
C LEU A 154 -2.88 -18.63 13.54
N ASN A 155 -3.89 -18.03 14.15
CA ASN A 155 -5.08 -17.58 13.43
C ASN A 155 -4.79 -16.28 12.66
N CYS A 156 -4.61 -16.41 11.34
CA CYS A 156 -4.25 -15.30 10.45
C CYS A 156 -5.32 -14.19 10.46
N ALA A 157 -6.60 -14.54 10.49
CA ALA A 157 -7.68 -13.55 10.54
C ALA A 157 -7.56 -12.65 11.77
N ARG A 158 -7.34 -13.22 12.96
CA ARG A 158 -7.18 -12.42 14.19
C ARG A 158 -5.96 -11.53 14.16
N VAL A 159 -4.81 -12.09 13.79
CA VAL A 159 -3.55 -11.32 13.71
C VAL A 159 -3.67 -10.20 12.68
N GLY A 160 -4.20 -10.49 11.49
CA GLY A 160 -4.42 -9.51 10.44
C GLY A 160 -5.38 -8.38 10.88
N THR A 161 -6.47 -8.74 11.57
CA THR A 161 -7.43 -7.75 12.10
C THR A 161 -6.76 -6.81 13.11
N TRP A 162 -6.02 -7.32 14.07
CA TRP A 162 -5.30 -6.46 15.03
C TRP A 162 -4.27 -5.57 14.35
N LEU A 163 -3.49 -6.12 13.43
CA LEU A 163 -2.47 -5.36 12.70
C LEU A 163 -3.09 -4.26 11.82
N ILE A 164 -4.22 -4.52 11.14
CA ILE A 164 -4.85 -3.50 10.30
C ILE A 164 -5.48 -2.37 11.15
N TRP A 165 -6.00 -2.68 12.35
CA TRP A 165 -6.49 -1.67 13.28
C TRP A 165 -5.36 -0.80 13.82
N ILE A 166 -4.22 -1.42 14.20
CA ILE A 166 -3.01 -0.68 14.60
C ILE A 166 -2.55 0.22 13.45
N ALA A 167 -2.53 -0.31 12.22
CA ALA A 167 -2.15 0.47 11.05
C ALA A 167 -3.11 1.65 10.80
N ALA A 168 -4.42 1.48 10.97
CA ALA A 168 -5.41 2.54 10.85
C ALA A 168 -5.20 3.62 11.92
N PHE A 169 -4.98 3.23 13.17
CA PHE A 169 -4.68 4.16 14.26
C PHE A 169 -3.40 4.98 14.00
N LEU A 170 -2.30 4.31 13.65
CA LEU A 170 -1.04 4.97 13.30
C LEU A 170 -1.19 5.87 12.07
N THR A 171 -2.07 5.51 11.16
CA THR A 171 -2.42 6.27 9.96
C THR A 171 -3.07 7.59 10.34
N LEU A 172 -4.08 7.59 11.20
CA LEU A 172 -4.73 8.80 11.71
C LEU A 172 -3.76 9.67 12.51
N TRP A 173 -3.00 9.06 13.41
CA TRP A 173 -2.00 9.77 14.20
C TRP A 173 -0.99 10.50 13.33
N SER A 174 -0.44 9.80 12.32
CA SER A 174 0.52 10.39 11.39
C SER A 174 -0.11 11.50 10.53
N MET A 175 -1.38 11.34 10.11
CA MET A 175 -2.10 12.37 9.35
C MET A 175 -2.24 13.66 10.16
N PHE A 176 -2.66 13.56 11.41
CA PHE A 176 -2.77 14.72 12.30
C PHE A 176 -1.43 15.45 12.48
N TYR A 177 -0.35 14.69 12.65
CA TYR A 177 1.00 15.25 12.77
C TYR A 177 1.43 16.00 11.50
N TYR A 178 1.18 15.45 10.30
CA TYR A 178 1.50 16.10 9.04
C TYR A 178 0.66 17.35 8.79
N MET A 179 -0.63 17.30 9.07
CA MET A 179 -1.52 18.46 8.95
C MET A 179 -1.08 19.61 9.87
N LYS A 180 -0.76 19.31 11.12
CA LYS A 180 -0.26 20.31 12.07
C LYS A 180 1.04 20.98 11.60
N LYS A 181 1.93 20.25 10.90
CA LYS A 181 3.16 20.83 10.35
C LYS A 181 2.95 21.62 9.05
N ALA A 182 1.96 21.23 8.25
CA ALA A 182 1.68 21.89 6.97
C ALA A 182 0.91 23.21 7.15
N LEU A 183 -0.06 23.26 8.08
CA LEU A 183 -0.94 24.42 8.30
C LEU A 183 -0.21 25.77 8.45
N PRO A 184 0.86 25.92 9.27
CA PRO A 184 1.55 27.22 9.42
C PRO A 184 2.24 27.69 8.14
N GLN A 185 2.66 26.76 7.28
CA GLN A 185 3.35 27.10 6.03
C GLN A 185 2.38 27.51 4.92
N ILE A 186 1.12 27.09 5.06
CA ILE A 186 0.02 27.46 4.17
C ILE A 186 -0.48 28.86 4.55
N SER A 187 -0.72 29.12 5.84
CA SER A 187 -1.27 30.40 6.31
C SER A 187 -0.27 31.58 6.21
N GLY A 188 1.03 31.32 6.31
CA GLY A 188 2.07 32.36 6.19
C GLY A 188 2.44 32.77 4.75
N ARG A 189 1.76 32.20 3.74
CA ARG A 189 1.99 32.52 2.30
C ARG A 189 0.75 33.04 1.56
N THR A 190 -0.33 33.25 2.28
CA THR A 190 -1.56 33.85 1.74
C THR A 190 -1.60 35.37 1.90
N ASP A 191 -0.54 35.98 2.43
CA ASP A 191 -0.25 37.39 2.44
C ASP A 191 0.92 37.65 1.47
#